data_d40608b77521f4b714173976aa1569bc
#
_entry.id   d40608b77521f4b714173976aa1569bc
#
_cell.length_a   1.000
_cell.length_b   1.000
_cell.length_c   1.000
_cell.angle_alpha   90.00
_cell.angle_beta   90.00
_cell.angle_gamma   90.00
#
_symmetry.space_group_name_H-M   'P 1'
#
loop_
_entity.id
_entity.type
_entity.pdbx_description
1 polymer ?
#
loop_
_entity_poly.entity_id
_entity_poly.type
_entity_poly.pdbx_seq_one_letter_code
_entity_poly.pdbx_strand_id
1 'polypeptide(L)'
;LDKMLVDSLGDVTITNDGATILKEIDVQHPAAKMIVEISKTVDNEVGDGTTSSVVFGGTLLARAQDLLKKDVHSSIIVDGFQAAADKTLEIYSELSKKIKPDDRESLLKIATTSMQSKLISEDSGVLSKIVVDSILSIATKKDEEYTVDLENIKVEKKTGGSITDTQIIKGIVLDKEIVHSGMPTKIEKAKIALVNSALEIEKTEMSSEIRITDPTQMQMFLEEENRMLKTMVDKLHDIGTNVLICQKGIDDIAQHFLAKHGIMAVRRVKESDMIKLAKATGGRVISNLDDLTEHDLGTADLAQQKKVESDKWVFIEGCKHPQSVTMLIRGGSQRVIDEVDRSIHDSLMVVKDVIEKPEIVAGGGAPEAFAASQLKDWADNFDGREQLAIKKYAEALEIIPLTIAENAGMDPIDTMATLRAKQNQGQKWTGIDARNTKISDM
;
A
#
# COMPACT_ATOMS: atom_id res chain seq x y z
N LEU A 1 -6.48 -4.24 21.52
CA LEU A 1 -5.69 -5.43 21.85
C LEU A 1 -5.51 -6.30 20.61
N ASP A 2 -4.25 -6.65 20.32
CA ASP A 2 -3.92 -7.53 19.20
C ASP A 2 -4.57 -8.90 19.39
N LYS A 3 -5.07 -9.48 18.29
CA LYS A 3 -5.68 -10.80 18.26
C LYS A 3 -4.67 -11.78 17.70
N MET A 4 -4.60 -12.94 18.32
CA MET A 4 -3.85 -14.09 17.77
C MET A 4 -4.86 -15.05 17.15
N LEU A 5 -4.75 -15.22 15.86
CA LEU A 5 -5.58 -16.13 15.08
C LEU A 5 -4.75 -17.36 14.74
N VAL A 6 -5.36 -18.53 14.83
CA VAL A 6 -4.74 -19.80 14.46
C VAL A 6 -5.64 -20.46 13.43
N ASP A 7 -5.13 -20.71 12.25
CA ASP A 7 -5.88 -21.38 11.19
C ASP A 7 -5.96 -22.89 11.39
N SER A 8 -6.67 -23.59 10.51
CA SER A 8 -6.83 -25.04 10.55
C SER A 8 -5.53 -25.83 10.31
N LEU A 9 -4.49 -25.17 9.76
CA LEU A 9 -3.18 -25.76 9.50
C LEU A 9 -2.18 -25.50 10.62
N GLY A 10 -2.56 -24.67 11.60
CA GLY A 10 -1.72 -24.29 12.72
C GLY A 10 -0.88 -23.03 12.48
N ASP A 11 -1.09 -22.34 11.38
CA ASP A 11 -0.44 -21.06 11.13
C ASP A 11 -1.01 -19.96 12.05
N VAL A 12 -0.11 -19.15 12.60
CA VAL A 12 -0.45 -18.11 13.58
C VAL A 12 -0.29 -16.73 12.96
N THR A 13 -1.39 -15.99 12.92
CA THR A 13 -1.43 -14.57 12.54
C THR A 13 -1.74 -13.70 13.75
N ILE A 14 -0.93 -12.67 13.99
CA ILE A 14 -1.16 -11.69 15.08
C ILE A 14 -1.47 -10.36 14.40
N THR A 15 -2.67 -9.83 14.62
CA THR A 15 -3.11 -8.59 13.98
C THR A 15 -4.25 -7.92 14.74
N ASN A 16 -4.42 -6.61 14.48
CA ASN A 16 -5.60 -5.82 14.83
C ASN A 16 -6.40 -5.40 13.59
N ASP A 17 -5.89 -5.69 12.39
CA ASP A 17 -6.58 -5.33 11.16
C ASP A 17 -7.86 -6.16 10.97
N GLY A 18 -8.98 -5.44 10.75
CA GLY A 18 -10.30 -6.07 10.61
C GLY A 18 -10.45 -6.90 9.34
N ALA A 19 -9.87 -6.49 8.22
CA ALA A 19 -9.93 -7.23 6.97
C ALA A 19 -9.18 -8.56 7.09
N THR A 20 -7.97 -8.55 7.66
CA THR A 20 -7.18 -9.75 7.92
C THR A 20 -7.90 -10.70 8.90
N ILE A 21 -8.48 -10.17 10.00
CA ILE A 21 -9.25 -10.98 10.96
C ILE A 21 -10.40 -11.70 10.25
N LEU A 22 -11.16 -10.99 9.43
CA LEU A 22 -12.32 -11.56 8.74
C LEU A 22 -11.94 -12.53 7.63
N LYS A 23 -10.77 -12.37 7.03
CA LYS A 23 -10.21 -13.29 6.03
C LYS A 23 -9.82 -14.63 6.64
N GLU A 24 -9.27 -14.61 7.86
CA GLU A 24 -8.85 -15.81 8.58
C GLU A 24 -10.04 -16.55 9.24
N ILE A 25 -11.17 -15.89 9.48
CA ILE A 25 -12.36 -16.51 10.05
C ILE A 25 -13.17 -17.23 8.95
N ASP A 26 -13.46 -18.52 9.17
CA ASP A 26 -14.33 -19.30 8.28
C ASP A 26 -15.81 -18.93 8.48
N VAL A 27 -16.27 -17.93 7.71
CA VAL A 27 -17.65 -17.45 7.75
C VAL A 27 -18.51 -18.28 6.83
N GLN A 28 -19.55 -18.95 7.37
CA GLN A 28 -20.44 -19.84 6.61
C GLN A 28 -21.71 -19.14 6.11
N HIS A 29 -22.29 -18.21 6.89
CA HIS A 29 -23.55 -17.59 6.58
C HIS A 29 -23.47 -16.65 5.36
N PRO A 30 -24.36 -16.75 4.35
CA PRO A 30 -24.28 -15.94 3.12
C PRO A 30 -24.26 -14.42 3.36
N ALA A 31 -25.14 -13.90 4.23
CA ALA A 31 -25.17 -12.48 4.54
C ALA A 31 -23.88 -12.01 5.22
N ALA A 32 -23.30 -12.84 6.10
CA ALA A 32 -22.02 -12.51 6.73
C ALA A 32 -20.87 -12.53 5.72
N LYS A 33 -20.89 -13.44 4.71
CA LYS A 33 -19.94 -13.41 3.59
C LYS A 33 -20.00 -12.10 2.81
N MET A 34 -21.20 -11.56 2.59
CA MET A 34 -21.36 -10.26 1.92
C MET A 34 -20.73 -9.11 2.74
N ILE A 35 -20.88 -9.13 4.07
CA ILE A 35 -20.22 -8.15 4.94
C ILE A 35 -18.69 -8.29 4.89
N VAL A 36 -18.16 -9.51 4.82
CA VAL A 36 -16.71 -9.75 4.62
C VAL A 36 -16.23 -9.17 3.29
N GLU A 37 -17.01 -9.34 2.20
CA GLU A 37 -16.65 -8.74 0.90
C GLU A 37 -16.70 -7.20 0.94
N ILE A 38 -17.65 -6.60 1.65
CA ILE A 38 -17.67 -5.14 1.87
C ILE A 38 -16.41 -4.69 2.59
N SER A 39 -15.99 -5.40 3.64
CA SER A 39 -14.76 -5.09 4.36
C SER A 39 -13.52 -5.15 3.46
N LYS A 40 -13.43 -6.16 2.58
CA LYS A 40 -12.33 -6.26 1.60
C LYS A 40 -12.35 -5.11 0.60
N THR A 41 -13.53 -4.68 0.17
CA THR A 41 -13.65 -3.52 -0.73
C THR A 41 -13.16 -2.25 -0.06
N VAL A 42 -13.56 -2.02 1.21
CA VAL A 42 -13.07 -0.88 2.00
C VAL A 42 -11.56 -0.93 2.18
N ASP A 43 -11.00 -2.12 2.45
CA ASP A 43 -9.55 -2.33 2.57
C ASP A 43 -8.80 -1.95 1.28
N ASN A 44 -9.30 -2.40 0.14
CA ASN A 44 -8.67 -2.14 -1.16
C ASN A 44 -8.82 -0.69 -1.64
N GLU A 45 -9.90 0.00 -1.30
CA GLU A 45 -10.20 1.36 -1.79
C GLU A 45 -9.70 2.45 -0.85
N VAL A 46 -9.82 2.24 0.47
CA VAL A 46 -9.55 3.24 1.52
C VAL A 46 -8.40 2.82 2.45
N GLY A 47 -8.16 1.52 2.59
CA GLY A 47 -7.10 0.92 3.42
C GLY A 47 -7.38 0.89 4.92
N ASP A 48 -8.29 1.70 5.45
CA ASP A 48 -8.62 1.74 6.87
C ASP A 48 -10.15 1.78 7.07
N GLY A 49 -10.64 1.62 8.31
CA GLY A 49 -12.07 1.60 8.62
C GLY A 49 -12.77 0.25 8.38
N THR A 50 -12.04 -0.79 8.05
CA THR A 50 -12.54 -2.15 7.76
C THR A 50 -13.38 -2.72 8.90
N THR A 51 -12.91 -2.60 10.15
CA THR A 51 -13.64 -3.04 11.34
C THR A 51 -14.91 -2.24 11.57
N SER A 52 -14.85 -0.91 11.42
CA SER A 52 -16.01 -0.02 11.60
C SER A 52 -17.11 -0.30 10.58
N SER A 53 -16.75 -0.57 9.32
CA SER A 53 -17.70 -0.89 8.27
C SER A 53 -18.47 -2.20 8.55
N VAL A 54 -17.79 -3.21 9.09
CA VAL A 54 -18.41 -4.49 9.48
C VAL A 54 -19.33 -4.34 10.68
N VAL A 55 -18.88 -3.63 11.71
CA VAL A 55 -19.67 -3.38 12.94
C VAL A 55 -20.93 -2.58 12.60
N PHE A 56 -20.78 -1.53 11.79
CA PHE A 56 -21.91 -0.73 11.33
C PHE A 56 -22.87 -1.54 10.45
N GLY A 57 -22.37 -2.24 9.42
CA GLY A 57 -23.18 -3.04 8.52
C GLY A 57 -23.93 -4.16 9.23
N GLY A 58 -23.28 -4.86 10.16
CA GLY A 58 -23.89 -5.89 11.00
C GLY A 58 -25.01 -5.32 11.89
N THR A 59 -24.76 -4.15 12.50
CA THR A 59 -25.75 -3.45 13.33
C THR A 59 -26.94 -2.98 12.48
N LEU A 60 -26.67 -2.46 11.28
CA LEU A 60 -27.73 -2.04 10.36
C LEU A 60 -28.67 -3.20 10.00
N LEU A 61 -28.11 -4.38 9.70
CA LEU A 61 -28.91 -5.59 9.45
C LEU A 61 -29.71 -6.02 10.68
N ALA A 62 -29.15 -5.92 11.90
CA ALA A 62 -29.89 -6.21 13.13
C ALA A 62 -31.05 -5.23 13.32
N ARG A 63 -30.85 -3.93 13.05
CA ARG A 63 -31.92 -2.93 13.11
C ARG A 63 -32.97 -3.13 12.02
N ALA A 64 -32.58 -3.56 10.82
CA ALA A 64 -33.52 -3.96 9.77
C ALA A 64 -34.38 -5.14 10.20
N GLN A 65 -33.80 -6.15 10.86
CA GLN A 65 -34.56 -7.29 11.40
C GLN A 65 -35.60 -6.85 12.43
N ASP A 66 -35.28 -5.88 13.30
CA ASP A 66 -36.22 -5.34 14.28
C ASP A 66 -37.42 -4.65 13.62
N LEU A 67 -37.23 -4.00 12.46
CA LEU A 67 -38.30 -3.41 11.67
C LEU A 67 -39.14 -4.45 10.95
N LEU A 68 -38.52 -5.49 10.39
CA LEU A 68 -39.22 -6.61 9.78
C LEU A 68 -40.14 -7.32 10.79
N LYS A 69 -39.73 -7.50 12.03
CA LYS A 69 -40.57 -8.04 13.12
C LYS A 69 -41.76 -7.15 13.47
N LYS A 70 -41.75 -5.87 13.08
CA LYS A 70 -42.83 -4.89 13.23
C LYS A 70 -43.65 -4.73 11.94
N ASP A 71 -43.57 -5.69 11.04
CA ASP A 71 -44.27 -5.70 9.76
C ASP A 71 -43.99 -4.48 8.88
N VAL A 72 -42.78 -3.91 8.95
CA VAL A 72 -42.29 -2.89 8.01
C VAL A 72 -41.78 -3.61 6.76
N HIS A 73 -42.31 -3.23 5.59
CA HIS A 73 -41.90 -3.85 4.34
C HIS A 73 -40.43 -3.57 4.01
N SER A 74 -39.69 -4.54 3.47
CA SER A 74 -38.27 -4.46 3.20
C SER A 74 -37.88 -3.29 2.27
N SER A 75 -38.71 -2.97 1.27
CA SER A 75 -38.46 -1.81 0.39
C SER A 75 -38.46 -0.50 1.16
N ILE A 76 -39.40 -0.29 2.10
CA ILE A 76 -39.44 0.93 2.93
C ILE A 76 -38.21 1.02 3.82
N ILE A 77 -37.72 -0.12 4.31
CA ILE A 77 -36.46 -0.15 5.11
C ILE A 77 -35.27 0.27 4.26
N VAL A 78 -35.16 -0.29 3.04
CA VAL A 78 -34.08 0.04 2.10
C VAL A 78 -34.13 1.50 1.69
N ASP A 79 -35.31 2.02 1.30
CA ASP A 79 -35.47 3.41 0.88
C ASP A 79 -35.13 4.38 2.02
N GLY A 80 -35.60 4.09 3.25
CA GLY A 80 -35.28 4.90 4.42
C GLY A 80 -33.81 4.84 4.83
N PHE A 81 -33.15 3.68 4.67
CA PHE A 81 -31.69 3.56 4.92
C PHE A 81 -30.89 4.32 3.86
N GLN A 82 -31.30 4.27 2.59
CA GLN A 82 -30.63 5.02 1.53
C GLN A 82 -30.77 6.52 1.75
N ALA A 83 -31.99 7.01 2.04
CA ALA A 83 -32.21 8.42 2.35
C ALA A 83 -31.38 8.89 3.56
N ALA A 84 -31.28 8.04 4.60
CA ALA A 84 -30.45 8.33 5.77
C ALA A 84 -28.96 8.36 5.44
N ALA A 85 -28.49 7.46 4.56
CA ALA A 85 -27.10 7.42 4.11
C ALA A 85 -26.74 8.69 3.33
N ASP A 86 -27.57 9.09 2.37
CA ASP A 86 -27.37 10.30 1.58
C ASP A 86 -27.31 11.55 2.48
N LYS A 87 -28.24 11.63 3.44
CA LYS A 87 -28.26 12.73 4.41
C LYS A 87 -27.03 12.72 5.34
N THR A 88 -26.54 11.56 5.70
CA THR A 88 -25.30 11.40 6.50
C THR A 88 -24.10 11.98 5.76
N LEU A 89 -23.97 11.72 4.45
CA LEU A 89 -22.89 12.27 3.63
C LEU A 89 -22.96 13.80 3.54
N GLU A 90 -24.15 14.38 3.42
CA GLU A 90 -24.33 15.84 3.48
C GLU A 90 -23.85 16.39 4.83
N ILE A 91 -24.25 15.78 5.94
CA ILE A 91 -23.83 16.19 7.29
C ILE A 91 -22.31 16.08 7.45
N TYR A 92 -21.69 15.04 6.94
CA TYR A 92 -20.23 14.88 7.01
C TYR A 92 -19.50 15.93 6.17
N SER A 93 -20.01 16.26 5.00
CA SER A 93 -19.47 17.34 4.17
C SER A 93 -19.54 18.71 4.87
N GLU A 94 -20.64 18.99 5.57
CA GLU A 94 -20.80 20.24 6.37
C GLU A 94 -19.89 20.25 7.62
N LEU A 95 -19.58 19.07 8.17
CA LEU A 95 -18.75 18.91 9.37
C LEU A 95 -17.26 18.94 9.05
N SER A 96 -16.90 18.57 7.82
CA SER A 96 -15.51 18.42 7.39
C SER A 96 -14.73 19.75 7.46
N LYS A 97 -13.43 19.63 7.68
CA LYS A 97 -12.49 20.74 7.55
C LYS A 97 -11.57 20.49 6.38
N LYS A 98 -11.40 21.53 5.55
CA LYS A 98 -10.42 21.51 4.47
C LYS A 98 -9.03 21.75 5.02
N ILE A 99 -8.09 20.93 4.58
CA ILE A 99 -6.65 21.09 4.85
C ILE A 99 -5.90 21.32 3.53
N LYS A 100 -4.64 21.71 3.62
CA LYS A 100 -3.81 21.79 2.41
C LYS A 100 -3.24 20.43 2.11
N PRO A 101 -3.28 19.96 0.85
CA PRO A 101 -2.74 18.65 0.46
C PRO A 101 -1.24 18.45 0.75
N ASP A 102 -0.49 19.58 0.86
CA ASP A 102 0.95 19.60 1.13
C ASP A 102 1.29 19.98 2.59
N ASP A 103 0.28 20.10 3.46
CA ASP A 103 0.50 20.37 4.89
C ASP A 103 1.08 19.15 5.60
N ARG A 104 2.41 19.06 5.59
CA ARG A 104 3.16 17.95 6.18
C ARG A 104 2.83 17.72 7.65
N GLU A 105 2.51 18.76 8.43
CA GLU A 105 2.19 18.59 9.86
C GLU A 105 0.85 17.88 10.05
N SER A 106 -0.17 18.28 9.31
CA SER A 106 -1.48 17.62 9.32
C SER A 106 -1.39 16.20 8.79
N LEU A 107 -0.66 15.95 7.69
CA LEU A 107 -0.45 14.60 7.15
C LEU A 107 0.27 13.69 8.14
N LEU A 108 1.26 14.18 8.88
CA LEU A 108 1.95 13.41 9.93
C LEU A 108 1.00 13.03 11.07
N LYS A 109 0.13 13.93 11.51
CA LYS A 109 -0.88 13.64 12.54
C LYS A 109 -1.85 12.54 12.06
N ILE A 110 -2.32 12.64 10.83
CA ILE A 110 -3.23 11.66 10.20
C ILE A 110 -2.55 10.29 10.09
N ALA A 111 -1.35 10.22 9.52
CA ALA A 111 -0.57 8.99 9.41
C ALA A 111 -0.28 8.35 10.79
N THR A 112 0.03 9.18 11.78
CA THR A 112 0.25 8.69 13.14
C THR A 112 -1.05 8.13 13.73
N THR A 113 -2.19 8.77 13.50
CA THR A 113 -3.49 8.32 14.01
C THR A 113 -3.86 6.95 13.45
N SER A 114 -3.66 6.70 12.15
CA SER A 114 -3.96 5.39 11.52
C SER A 114 -3.10 4.24 12.08
N MET A 115 -1.90 4.55 12.61
CA MET A 115 -0.97 3.57 13.18
C MET A 115 -1.14 3.37 14.69
N GLN A 116 -1.80 4.30 15.39
CA GLN A 116 -1.83 4.32 16.86
C GLN A 116 -2.59 3.17 17.50
N SER A 117 -3.53 2.55 16.78
CA SER A 117 -4.32 1.42 17.27
C SER A 117 -3.65 0.06 17.06
N LYS A 118 -2.44 0.04 16.46
CA LYS A 118 -1.76 -1.17 15.98
C LYS A 118 -0.53 -1.50 16.84
N LEU A 119 0.01 -2.71 16.67
CA LEU A 119 1.19 -3.22 17.40
C LEU A 119 2.40 -2.27 17.35
N ILE A 120 2.49 -1.50 16.26
CA ILE A 120 3.60 -0.58 15.99
C ILE A 120 3.40 0.83 16.57
N SER A 121 2.44 1.03 17.47
CA SER A 121 2.08 2.35 17.98
C SER A 121 3.23 3.12 18.64
N GLU A 122 4.20 2.43 19.24
CA GLU A 122 5.39 3.05 19.84
C GLU A 122 6.34 3.64 18.78
N ASP A 123 6.45 2.99 17.61
CA ASP A 123 7.29 3.40 16.50
C ASP A 123 6.55 4.28 15.47
N SER A 124 5.27 4.57 15.71
CA SER A 124 4.40 5.32 14.78
C SER A 124 4.97 6.69 14.37
N GLY A 125 5.72 7.34 15.25
CA GLY A 125 6.35 8.63 14.95
C GLY A 125 7.49 8.57 13.92
N VAL A 126 8.17 7.42 13.78
CA VAL A 126 9.19 7.19 12.75
C VAL A 126 8.52 6.76 11.44
N LEU A 127 7.63 5.79 11.53
CA LEU A 127 6.94 5.22 10.36
C LEU A 127 6.04 6.24 9.66
N SER A 128 5.32 7.09 10.39
CA SER A 128 4.50 8.15 9.80
C SER A 128 5.31 9.14 8.97
N LYS A 129 6.54 9.47 9.39
CA LYS A 129 7.44 10.31 8.60
C LYS A 129 7.81 9.65 7.28
N ILE A 130 8.15 8.35 7.33
CA ILE A 130 8.50 7.56 6.15
C ILE A 130 7.31 7.49 5.18
N VAL A 131 6.10 7.25 5.69
CA VAL A 131 4.87 7.22 4.89
C VAL A 131 4.62 8.56 4.20
N VAL A 132 4.60 9.66 4.97
CA VAL A 132 4.31 10.99 4.42
C VAL A 132 5.39 11.40 3.41
N ASP A 133 6.66 11.18 3.71
CA ASP A 133 7.76 11.52 2.79
C ASP A 133 7.72 10.66 1.52
N SER A 134 7.27 9.39 1.61
CA SER A 134 7.07 8.52 0.45
C SER A 134 5.96 9.04 -0.47
N ILE A 135 4.80 9.35 0.11
CA ILE A 135 3.65 9.85 -0.65
C ILE A 135 3.95 11.21 -1.29
N LEU A 136 4.51 12.14 -0.54
CA LEU A 136 4.87 13.47 -1.07
C LEU A 136 5.92 13.38 -2.18
N SER A 137 6.76 12.34 -2.18
CA SER A 137 7.77 12.13 -3.23
C SER A 137 7.15 11.65 -4.55
N ILE A 138 6.00 10.97 -4.53
CA ILE A 138 5.34 10.41 -5.72
C ILE A 138 4.08 11.19 -6.13
N ALA A 139 3.56 12.07 -5.26
CA ALA A 139 2.39 12.87 -5.55
C ALA A 139 2.63 13.78 -6.76
N THR A 140 1.74 13.72 -7.73
CA THR A 140 1.78 14.55 -8.93
C THR A 140 0.62 15.53 -8.93
N LYS A 141 0.92 16.80 -9.16
CA LYS A 141 -0.11 17.83 -9.29
C LYS A 141 -0.48 18.00 -10.76
N LYS A 142 -1.75 17.79 -11.08
CA LYS A 142 -2.34 18.10 -12.40
C LYS A 142 -3.41 19.15 -12.19
N ASP A 143 -3.23 20.31 -12.81
CA ASP A 143 -4.09 21.49 -12.62
C ASP A 143 -4.18 21.89 -11.13
N GLU A 144 -5.34 21.76 -10.51
CA GLU A 144 -5.52 22.03 -9.07
C GLU A 144 -5.65 20.76 -8.22
N GLU A 145 -5.67 19.59 -8.83
CA GLU A 145 -5.85 18.29 -8.17
C GLU A 145 -4.52 17.55 -8.01
N TYR A 146 -4.38 16.85 -6.90
CA TYR A 146 -3.27 15.93 -6.66
C TYR A 146 -3.71 14.50 -6.97
N THR A 147 -2.82 13.75 -7.57
CA THR A 147 -3.00 12.31 -7.84
C THR A 147 -1.81 11.54 -7.29
N VAL A 148 -2.08 10.43 -6.62
CA VAL A 148 -1.07 9.57 -5.99
C VAL A 148 -1.25 8.14 -6.48
N ASP A 149 -0.24 7.61 -7.17
CA ASP A 149 -0.20 6.22 -7.61
C ASP A 149 0.72 5.41 -6.68
N LEU A 150 0.10 4.65 -5.76
CA LEU A 150 0.84 3.83 -4.79
C LEU A 150 1.68 2.71 -5.42
N GLU A 151 1.38 2.32 -6.66
CA GLU A 151 2.23 1.36 -7.38
C GLU A 151 3.66 1.88 -7.60
N ASN A 152 3.86 3.19 -7.50
CA ASN A 152 5.17 3.82 -7.58
C ASN A 152 5.98 3.70 -6.27
N ILE A 153 5.38 3.23 -5.18
CA ILE A 153 6.09 2.85 -3.96
C ILE A 153 6.43 1.35 -4.03
N LYS A 154 7.70 1.03 -4.02
CA LYS A 154 8.15 -0.34 -3.87
C LYS A 154 8.35 -0.64 -2.39
N VAL A 155 7.75 -1.70 -1.89
CA VAL A 155 7.98 -2.18 -0.53
C VAL A 155 8.88 -3.41 -0.59
N GLU A 156 10.03 -3.33 0.08
CA GLU A 156 10.94 -4.45 0.28
C GLU A 156 11.00 -4.79 1.76
N LYS A 157 10.99 -6.07 2.06
CA LYS A 157 10.94 -6.61 3.42
C LYS A 157 12.19 -7.41 3.73
N LYS A 158 12.86 -7.11 4.86
CA LYS A 158 14.02 -7.88 5.29
C LYS A 158 14.04 -8.05 6.79
N THR A 159 14.06 -9.30 7.25
CA THR A 159 14.22 -9.66 8.67
C THR A 159 15.58 -9.27 9.19
N GLY A 160 15.65 -8.96 10.48
CA GLY A 160 16.83 -8.45 11.16
C GLY A 160 16.77 -6.93 11.38
N GLY A 161 17.37 -6.46 12.45
CA GLY A 161 17.27 -5.07 12.89
C GLY A 161 15.98 -4.74 13.63
N SER A 162 15.77 -3.46 13.90
CA SER A 162 14.59 -2.90 14.56
C SER A 162 13.60 -2.33 13.53
N ILE A 163 12.36 -2.13 13.93
CA ILE A 163 11.35 -1.39 13.16
C ILE A 163 11.86 0.03 12.83
N THR A 164 12.60 0.64 13.75
CA THR A 164 13.20 1.97 13.55
C THR A 164 14.28 2.03 12.48
N ASP A 165 14.80 0.87 12.02
CA ASP A 165 15.74 0.79 10.89
C ASP A 165 15.03 0.80 9.54
N THR A 166 13.70 0.84 9.53
CA THR A 166 12.89 1.04 8.33
C THR A 166 13.23 2.41 7.72
N GLN A 167 13.44 2.45 6.40
CA GLN A 167 13.87 3.67 5.72
C GLN A 167 13.27 3.82 4.33
N ILE A 168 13.14 5.06 3.91
CA ILE A 168 12.82 5.41 2.52
C ILE A 168 14.11 5.57 1.72
N ILE A 169 14.14 5.02 0.52
CA ILE A 169 15.23 5.12 -0.44
C ILE A 169 14.67 5.83 -1.69
N LYS A 170 15.22 7.01 -1.99
CA LYS A 170 14.86 7.76 -3.20
C LYS A 170 15.47 7.09 -4.42
N GLY A 171 14.76 6.11 -4.95
CA GLY A 171 15.19 5.23 -6.01
C GLY A 171 14.65 3.82 -5.83
N ILE A 172 15.23 2.87 -6.55
CA ILE A 172 14.78 1.48 -6.56
C ILE A 172 15.83 0.57 -5.94
N VAL A 173 15.37 -0.28 -5.05
CA VAL A 173 16.18 -1.36 -4.47
C VAL A 173 15.77 -2.69 -5.10
N LEU A 174 16.74 -3.47 -5.50
CA LEU A 174 16.55 -4.81 -6.05
C LEU A 174 17.08 -5.86 -5.07
N ASP A 175 16.26 -6.83 -4.74
CA ASP A 175 16.61 -8.01 -3.93
C ASP A 175 17.50 -8.99 -4.70
N LYS A 176 18.39 -8.47 -5.51
CA LYS A 176 19.28 -9.21 -6.40
C LYS A 176 20.72 -8.76 -6.20
N GLU A 177 21.64 -9.69 -6.41
CA GLU A 177 23.07 -9.39 -6.42
C GLU A 177 23.62 -9.25 -7.86
N ILE A 178 24.79 -8.65 -7.96
CA ILE A 178 25.54 -8.55 -9.20
C ILE A 178 25.94 -9.96 -9.64
N VAL A 179 25.78 -10.25 -10.94
CA VAL A 179 25.88 -11.60 -11.48
C VAL A 179 27.32 -12.16 -11.51
N HIS A 180 28.36 -11.31 -11.51
CA HIS A 180 29.75 -11.76 -11.59
C HIS A 180 30.64 -10.97 -10.66
N SER A 181 31.54 -11.64 -9.93
CA SER A 181 32.43 -11.03 -8.91
C SER A 181 33.44 -10.03 -9.45
N GLY A 182 33.77 -10.10 -10.73
CA GLY A 182 34.70 -9.15 -11.39
C GLY A 182 34.02 -7.83 -11.82
N MET A 183 32.70 -7.68 -11.66
CA MET A 183 32.01 -6.46 -11.97
C MET A 183 32.20 -5.39 -10.88
N PRO A 184 32.11 -4.09 -11.23
CA PRO A 184 32.15 -3.02 -10.25
C PRO A 184 30.94 -3.12 -9.29
N THR A 185 31.19 -2.95 -7.99
CA THR A 185 30.14 -2.96 -6.96
C THR A 185 29.54 -1.59 -6.71
N LYS A 186 30.14 -0.53 -7.26
CA LYS A 186 29.69 0.86 -7.17
C LYS A 186 29.95 1.58 -8.48
N ILE A 187 28.92 2.25 -9.01
CA ILE A 187 28.99 3.08 -10.23
C ILE A 187 28.34 4.42 -9.93
N GLU A 188 29.08 5.49 -10.10
CA GLU A 188 28.59 6.86 -10.05
C GLU A 188 28.18 7.33 -11.46
N LYS A 189 27.15 8.18 -11.56
CA LYS A 189 26.55 8.62 -12.82
C LYS A 189 26.14 7.43 -13.69
N ALA A 190 25.29 6.57 -13.13
CA ALA A 190 24.83 5.37 -13.77
C ALA A 190 24.03 5.68 -15.04
N LYS A 191 24.42 5.06 -16.15
CA LYS A 191 23.67 4.95 -17.40
C LYS A 191 23.13 3.53 -17.49
N ILE A 192 21.81 3.39 -17.34
CA ILE A 192 21.15 2.12 -17.06
C ILE A 192 20.40 1.64 -18.29
N ALA A 193 20.79 0.48 -18.82
CA ALA A 193 20.02 -0.23 -19.83
C ALA A 193 19.02 -1.19 -19.15
N LEU A 194 17.75 -1.07 -19.52
CA LEU A 194 16.66 -1.91 -19.05
C LEU A 194 16.24 -2.86 -20.17
N VAL A 195 16.54 -4.14 -20.03
CA VAL A 195 16.36 -5.14 -21.09
C VAL A 195 15.47 -6.27 -20.62
N ASN A 196 14.41 -6.59 -21.37
CA ASN A 196 13.51 -7.71 -21.06
C ASN A 196 13.77 -8.97 -21.92
N SER A 197 14.77 -8.94 -22.82
CA SER A 197 15.27 -10.11 -23.53
C SER A 197 16.42 -10.79 -22.77
N ALA A 198 16.65 -12.08 -23.05
CA ALA A 198 17.80 -12.80 -22.51
C ALA A 198 19.09 -12.38 -23.23
N LEU A 199 20.19 -12.28 -22.48
CA LEU A 199 21.54 -12.22 -23.06
C LEU A 199 22.09 -13.66 -23.09
N GLU A 200 21.41 -14.50 -23.81
CA GLU A 200 21.70 -15.91 -23.98
C GLU A 200 21.53 -16.26 -25.47
N ILE A 201 22.15 -17.35 -25.89
CA ILE A 201 21.93 -17.86 -27.24
C ILE A 201 20.55 -18.54 -27.24
N GLU A 202 19.65 -18.02 -28.06
CA GLU A 202 18.31 -18.58 -28.17
C GLU A 202 18.40 -19.97 -28.83
N LYS A 203 17.84 -20.96 -28.14
CA LYS A 203 17.60 -22.28 -28.73
C LYS A 203 16.48 -22.14 -29.76
N THR A 204 16.63 -22.81 -30.91
CA THR A 204 15.58 -22.86 -31.92
C THR A 204 14.28 -23.38 -31.35
N GLU A 205 13.15 -22.75 -31.66
CA GLU A 205 11.80 -23.17 -31.21
C GLU A 205 11.42 -24.59 -31.68
N MET A 206 12.05 -25.11 -32.74
CA MET A 206 11.93 -26.47 -33.18
C MET A 206 13.10 -27.28 -32.62
N SER A 207 12.85 -28.53 -32.25
CA SER A 207 13.86 -29.54 -31.84
C SER A 207 14.77 -29.88 -33.03
N SER A 208 15.62 -28.97 -33.44
CA SER A 208 16.64 -29.16 -34.46
C SER A 208 17.88 -29.71 -33.76
N GLU A 209 18.24 -30.97 -34.05
CA GLU A 209 19.50 -31.57 -33.61
C GLU A 209 20.57 -31.29 -34.67
N ILE A 210 21.61 -30.56 -34.29
CA ILE A 210 22.82 -30.46 -35.09
C ILE A 210 23.75 -31.61 -34.67
N ARG A 211 23.95 -32.57 -35.53
CA ARG A 211 24.91 -33.68 -35.31
C ARG A 211 26.28 -33.24 -35.81
N ILE A 212 27.15 -32.97 -34.88
CA ILE A 212 28.55 -32.60 -35.15
C ILE A 212 29.38 -33.89 -34.96
N THR A 213 30.04 -34.30 -36.02
CA THR A 213 30.91 -35.51 -36.02
C THR A 213 32.40 -35.15 -35.97
N ASP A 214 32.75 -33.90 -36.21
CA ASP A 214 34.13 -33.42 -36.23
C ASP A 214 34.40 -32.47 -35.08
N PRO A 215 35.37 -32.73 -34.18
CA PRO A 215 35.77 -31.84 -33.10
C PRO A 215 36.07 -30.40 -33.50
N THR A 216 36.63 -30.22 -34.75
CA THR A 216 36.96 -28.92 -35.27
C THR A 216 35.69 -28.06 -35.54
N GLN A 217 34.63 -28.68 -36.03
CA GLN A 217 33.34 -28.00 -36.24
C GLN A 217 32.72 -27.60 -34.92
N MET A 218 32.87 -28.43 -33.88
CA MET A 218 32.36 -28.11 -32.54
C MET A 218 33.06 -26.86 -31.98
N GLN A 219 34.35 -26.76 -32.17
CA GLN A 219 35.11 -25.57 -31.74
C GLN A 219 34.66 -24.31 -32.47
N MET A 220 34.42 -24.41 -33.77
CA MET A 220 33.91 -23.30 -34.58
C MET A 220 32.52 -22.78 -34.12
N PHE A 221 31.64 -23.72 -33.75
CA PHE A 221 30.33 -23.35 -33.18
C PHE A 221 30.47 -22.62 -31.85
N LEU A 222 31.29 -23.11 -30.93
CA LEU A 222 31.56 -22.44 -29.65
C LEU A 222 32.21 -21.04 -29.83
N GLU A 223 33.11 -20.91 -30.80
CA GLU A 223 33.70 -19.62 -31.14
C GLU A 223 32.66 -18.65 -31.71
N GLU A 224 31.71 -19.12 -32.50
CA GLU A 224 30.63 -18.30 -33.05
C GLU A 224 29.63 -17.89 -31.96
N GLU A 225 29.25 -18.81 -31.05
CA GLU A 225 28.44 -18.50 -29.88
C GLU A 225 29.09 -17.40 -29.02
N ASN A 226 30.37 -17.54 -28.73
CA ASN A 226 31.15 -16.54 -28.01
C ASN A 226 31.19 -15.20 -28.72
N ARG A 227 31.30 -15.22 -30.05
CA ARG A 227 31.31 -14.00 -30.89
C ARG A 227 29.95 -13.28 -30.85
N MET A 228 28.86 -14.04 -30.91
CA MET A 228 27.51 -13.47 -30.82
C MET A 228 27.29 -12.79 -29.46
N LEU A 229 27.58 -13.49 -28.35
CA LEU A 229 27.46 -12.94 -27.01
C LEU A 229 28.35 -11.70 -26.80
N LYS A 230 29.58 -11.75 -27.33
CA LYS A 230 30.47 -10.60 -27.30
C LYS A 230 29.89 -9.40 -28.05
N THR A 231 29.34 -9.63 -29.23
CA THR A 231 28.71 -8.55 -30.05
C THR A 231 27.56 -7.89 -29.31
N MET A 232 26.72 -8.66 -28.59
CA MET A 232 25.63 -8.14 -27.75
C MET A 232 26.19 -7.22 -26.65
N VAL A 233 27.28 -7.63 -25.99
CA VAL A 233 27.89 -6.86 -24.90
C VAL A 233 28.63 -5.64 -25.43
N ASP A 234 29.37 -5.77 -26.56
CA ASP A 234 30.06 -4.64 -27.20
C ASP A 234 29.07 -3.53 -27.58
N LYS A 235 27.89 -3.90 -28.07
CA LYS A 235 26.82 -2.95 -28.38
C LYS A 235 26.34 -2.18 -27.15
N LEU A 236 26.15 -2.84 -26.01
CA LEU A 236 25.81 -2.18 -24.75
C LEU A 236 26.89 -1.19 -24.30
N HIS A 237 28.16 -1.57 -24.44
CA HIS A 237 29.29 -0.72 -24.14
C HIS A 237 29.38 0.51 -25.06
N ASP A 238 29.23 0.34 -26.38
CA ASP A 238 29.34 1.39 -27.37
C ASP A 238 28.26 2.48 -27.24
N ILE A 239 27.08 2.12 -26.72
CA ILE A 239 26.01 3.06 -26.38
C ILE A 239 26.32 3.82 -25.05
N GLY A 240 27.36 3.39 -24.32
CA GLY A 240 27.78 4.00 -23.07
C GLY A 240 27.07 3.47 -21.82
N THR A 241 26.46 2.29 -21.90
CA THR A 241 25.86 1.60 -20.75
C THR A 241 26.95 1.23 -19.73
N ASN A 242 26.72 1.54 -18.47
CA ASN A 242 27.59 1.08 -17.37
C ASN A 242 26.82 0.23 -16.33
N VAL A 243 25.47 0.22 -16.37
CA VAL A 243 24.62 -0.65 -15.57
C VAL A 243 23.62 -1.35 -16.47
N LEU A 244 23.53 -2.67 -16.40
CA LEU A 244 22.57 -3.50 -17.13
C LEU A 244 21.60 -4.14 -16.14
N ILE A 245 20.32 -3.92 -16.33
CA ILE A 245 19.26 -4.60 -15.59
C ILE A 245 18.48 -5.46 -16.59
N CYS A 246 18.59 -6.77 -16.40
CA CYS A 246 17.97 -7.77 -17.27
C CYS A 246 16.81 -8.48 -16.57
N GLN A 247 15.65 -8.53 -17.21
CA GLN A 247 14.47 -9.26 -16.70
C GLN A 247 14.68 -10.79 -16.82
N LYS A 248 15.41 -11.22 -17.82
CA LYS A 248 15.69 -12.65 -18.09
C LYS A 248 17.09 -13.06 -17.65
N GLY A 249 17.59 -14.16 -18.19
CA GLY A 249 18.91 -14.69 -17.92
C GLY A 249 20.03 -13.94 -18.62
N ILE A 250 21.25 -14.09 -18.10
CA ILE A 250 22.49 -13.64 -18.73
C ILE A 250 23.44 -14.82 -18.72
N ASP A 251 23.90 -15.25 -19.88
CA ASP A 251 24.88 -16.32 -20.03
C ASP A 251 26.20 -16.00 -19.31
N ASP A 252 26.87 -17.03 -18.80
CA ASP A 252 28.09 -16.87 -18.02
C ASP A 252 29.24 -16.23 -18.85
N ILE A 253 29.28 -16.50 -20.15
CA ILE A 253 30.25 -15.88 -21.07
C ILE A 253 29.92 -14.41 -21.27
N ALA A 254 28.63 -14.08 -21.42
CA ALA A 254 28.19 -12.68 -21.50
C ALA A 254 28.49 -11.93 -20.19
N GLN A 255 28.32 -12.56 -19.02
CA GLN A 255 28.72 -11.98 -17.72
C GLN A 255 30.21 -11.67 -17.67
N HIS A 256 31.05 -12.55 -18.19
CA HIS A 256 32.51 -12.32 -18.27
C HIS A 256 32.83 -11.09 -19.14
N PHE A 257 32.21 -10.96 -20.33
CA PHE A 257 32.42 -9.82 -21.19
C PHE A 257 31.92 -8.51 -20.56
N LEU A 258 30.75 -8.53 -19.92
CA LEU A 258 30.23 -7.36 -19.16
C LEU A 258 31.19 -6.93 -18.05
N ALA A 259 31.73 -7.90 -17.30
CA ALA A 259 32.72 -7.61 -16.26
C ALA A 259 34.01 -7.00 -16.85
N LYS A 260 34.48 -7.47 -18.01
CA LYS A 260 35.65 -6.95 -18.71
C LYS A 260 35.47 -5.50 -19.17
N HIS A 261 34.24 -5.13 -19.58
CA HIS A 261 33.88 -3.76 -19.94
C HIS A 261 33.55 -2.86 -18.72
N GLY A 262 33.59 -3.41 -17.49
CA GLY A 262 33.27 -2.69 -16.28
C GLY A 262 31.79 -2.36 -16.13
N ILE A 263 30.91 -3.13 -16.77
CA ILE A 263 29.47 -2.97 -16.69
C ILE A 263 28.95 -3.80 -15.50
N MET A 264 28.22 -3.15 -14.57
CA MET A 264 27.47 -3.82 -13.52
C MET A 264 26.23 -4.47 -14.11
N ALA A 265 25.96 -5.75 -13.84
CA ALA A 265 24.79 -6.41 -14.38
C ALA A 265 24.00 -7.16 -13.31
N VAL A 266 22.68 -7.10 -13.43
CA VAL A 266 21.70 -7.81 -12.59
C VAL A 266 20.76 -8.58 -13.51
N ARG A 267 20.46 -9.84 -13.17
CA ARG A 267 19.58 -10.71 -13.96
C ARG A 267 18.32 -11.12 -13.20
N ARG A 268 17.29 -11.61 -13.93
CA ARG A 268 16.03 -12.13 -13.39
C ARG A 268 15.29 -11.12 -12.51
N VAL A 269 15.29 -9.85 -12.94
CA VAL A 269 14.54 -8.79 -12.29
C VAL A 269 13.07 -8.91 -12.67
N LYS A 270 12.17 -8.73 -11.71
CA LYS A 270 10.73 -8.83 -11.93
C LYS A 270 10.25 -7.73 -12.90
N GLU A 271 9.24 -8.04 -13.70
CA GLU A 271 8.66 -7.08 -14.64
C GLU A 271 8.16 -5.81 -13.97
N SER A 272 7.49 -5.94 -12.82
CA SER A 272 7.04 -4.81 -12.01
C SER A 272 8.17 -3.88 -11.57
N ASP A 273 9.36 -4.46 -11.27
CA ASP A 273 10.55 -3.69 -10.91
C ASP A 273 11.16 -2.99 -12.13
N MET A 274 11.11 -3.63 -13.31
CA MET A 274 11.57 -3.02 -14.57
C MET A 274 10.73 -1.78 -14.91
N ILE A 275 9.41 -1.84 -14.73
CA ILE A 275 8.50 -0.71 -14.94
C ILE A 275 8.80 0.43 -13.96
N LYS A 276 8.99 0.11 -12.67
CA LYS A 276 9.35 1.11 -11.64
C LYS A 276 10.70 1.75 -11.92
N LEU A 277 11.69 0.95 -12.36
CA LEU A 277 13.01 1.45 -12.76
C LEU A 277 12.92 2.39 -13.97
N ALA A 278 12.12 2.03 -14.98
CA ALA A 278 11.91 2.90 -16.13
C ALA A 278 11.31 4.25 -15.72
N LYS A 279 10.27 4.25 -14.88
CA LYS A 279 9.67 5.48 -14.34
C LYS A 279 10.65 6.30 -13.50
N ALA A 280 11.46 5.65 -12.65
CA ALA A 280 12.40 6.34 -11.75
C ALA A 280 13.60 6.93 -12.49
N THR A 281 14.17 6.19 -13.43
CA THR A 281 15.42 6.56 -14.12
C THR A 281 15.20 7.34 -15.41
N GLY A 282 13.94 7.38 -15.91
CA GLY A 282 13.59 7.95 -17.21
C GLY A 282 14.03 7.08 -18.40
N GLY A 283 14.46 5.84 -18.17
CA GLY A 283 14.83 4.89 -19.19
C GLY A 283 13.63 4.17 -19.79
N ARG A 284 13.88 3.44 -20.87
CA ARG A 284 12.87 2.62 -21.54
C ARG A 284 13.24 1.14 -21.46
N VAL A 285 12.25 0.28 -21.18
CA VAL A 285 12.45 -1.17 -21.23
C VAL A 285 12.44 -1.63 -22.69
N ILE A 286 13.54 -2.26 -23.11
CA ILE A 286 13.76 -2.69 -24.49
C ILE A 286 13.66 -4.20 -24.60
N SER A 287 12.87 -4.66 -25.58
CA SER A 287 12.66 -6.09 -25.85
C SER A 287 13.70 -6.70 -26.79
N ASN A 288 14.30 -5.88 -27.65
CA ASN A 288 15.36 -6.31 -28.56
C ASN A 288 16.57 -5.39 -28.41
N LEU A 289 17.74 -5.97 -28.12
CA LEU A 289 19.00 -5.22 -27.99
C LEU A 289 19.36 -4.44 -29.26
N ASP A 290 18.85 -4.86 -30.42
CA ASP A 290 19.10 -4.17 -31.66
C ASP A 290 18.43 -2.79 -31.74
N ASP A 291 17.36 -2.58 -31.03
CA ASP A 291 16.62 -1.34 -30.98
C ASP A 291 17.13 -0.37 -29.89
N LEU A 292 18.08 -0.80 -29.06
CA LEU A 292 18.60 0.01 -27.95
C LEU A 292 19.44 1.17 -28.46
N THR A 293 19.12 2.39 -28.00
CA THR A 293 19.83 3.63 -28.30
C THR A 293 20.25 4.35 -27.02
N GLU A 294 21.14 5.35 -27.12
CA GLU A 294 21.53 6.18 -25.97
C GLU A 294 20.34 6.90 -25.32
N HIS A 295 19.30 7.23 -26.08
CA HIS A 295 18.09 7.90 -25.59
C HIS A 295 17.20 6.99 -24.72
N ASP A 296 17.35 5.69 -24.84
CA ASP A 296 16.59 4.70 -24.07
C ASP A 296 17.22 4.42 -22.70
N LEU A 297 18.45 4.93 -22.46
CA LEU A 297 19.15 4.71 -21.21
C LEU A 297 18.54 5.53 -20.06
N GLY A 298 18.25 4.85 -18.96
CA GLY A 298 17.93 5.50 -17.69
C GLY A 298 19.17 6.13 -17.05
N THR A 299 18.97 7.11 -16.18
CA THR A 299 20.04 7.78 -15.45
C THR A 299 19.80 7.77 -13.94
N ALA A 300 20.86 7.53 -13.17
CA ALA A 300 20.86 7.67 -11.71
C ALA A 300 22.22 8.20 -11.25
N ASP A 301 22.26 8.87 -10.09
CA ASP A 301 23.52 9.38 -9.57
C ASP A 301 24.43 8.24 -9.09
N LEU A 302 23.82 7.17 -8.56
CA LEU A 302 24.54 6.06 -7.95
C LEU A 302 23.84 4.73 -8.16
N ALA A 303 24.57 3.72 -8.63
CA ALA A 303 24.20 2.32 -8.57
C ALA A 303 25.22 1.58 -7.73
N GLN A 304 24.80 0.89 -6.67
CA GLN A 304 25.73 0.19 -5.78
C GLN A 304 25.13 -1.08 -5.19
N GLN A 305 25.98 -2.08 -4.98
CA GLN A 305 25.65 -3.26 -4.22
C GLN A 305 26.00 -3.04 -2.75
N LYS A 306 25.01 -3.17 -1.89
CA LYS A 306 25.17 -3.12 -0.42
C LYS A 306 24.81 -4.48 0.19
N LYS A 307 25.46 -4.78 1.31
CA LYS A 307 25.07 -5.93 2.13
C LYS A 307 23.88 -5.55 3.01
N VAL A 308 22.81 -6.31 2.90
CA VAL A 308 21.61 -6.19 3.75
C VAL A 308 21.48 -7.49 4.52
N GLU A 309 21.95 -7.50 5.78
CA GLU A 309 22.13 -8.70 6.61
C GLU A 309 23.05 -9.74 5.94
N SER A 310 22.51 -10.92 5.59
CA SER A 310 23.23 -11.98 4.91
C SER A 310 23.35 -11.80 3.40
N ASP A 311 22.44 -11.01 2.81
CA ASP A 311 22.25 -10.92 1.37
C ASP A 311 22.91 -9.65 0.80
N LYS A 312 23.14 -9.67 -0.49
CA LYS A 312 23.63 -8.52 -1.25
C LYS A 312 22.52 -8.02 -2.15
N TRP A 313 22.23 -6.74 -2.05
CA TRP A 313 21.17 -6.08 -2.80
C TRP A 313 21.73 -4.91 -3.60
N VAL A 314 21.11 -4.64 -4.77
CA VAL A 314 21.51 -3.53 -5.61
C VAL A 314 20.59 -2.34 -5.38
N PHE A 315 21.19 -1.19 -5.11
CA PHE A 315 20.53 0.09 -4.84
C PHE A 315 20.80 1.02 -6.01
N ILE A 316 19.73 1.61 -6.57
CA ILE A 316 19.80 2.62 -7.61
C ILE A 316 19.22 3.90 -7.02
N GLU A 317 20.10 4.86 -6.73
CA GLU A 317 19.78 6.04 -5.92
C GLU A 317 20.05 7.33 -6.73
N GLY A 318 19.34 8.42 -6.38
CA GLY A 318 19.50 9.71 -7.05
C GLY A 318 18.96 9.72 -8.48
N CYS A 319 17.79 9.12 -8.70
CA CYS A 319 17.10 9.16 -9.97
C CYS A 319 16.58 10.57 -10.27
N LYS A 320 16.71 11.04 -11.52
CA LYS A 320 16.30 12.40 -11.92
C LYS A 320 14.79 12.65 -11.84
N HIS A 321 14.01 11.61 -12.00
CA HIS A 321 12.56 11.66 -11.93
C HIS A 321 12.09 10.78 -10.76
N PRO A 322 11.99 11.30 -9.52
CA PRO A 322 11.66 10.51 -8.36
C PRO A 322 10.17 10.13 -8.33
N GLN A 323 9.64 9.61 -9.45
CA GLN A 323 8.28 9.10 -9.52
C GLN A 323 8.16 7.68 -8.95
N SER A 324 9.25 7.13 -8.40
CA SER A 324 9.23 5.85 -7.68
C SER A 324 10.23 5.87 -6.54
N VAL A 325 9.80 5.36 -5.39
CA VAL A 325 10.62 5.24 -4.19
C VAL A 325 10.55 3.82 -3.65
N THR A 326 11.58 3.39 -2.92
CA THR A 326 11.55 2.10 -2.23
C THR A 326 11.48 2.33 -0.72
N MET A 327 10.56 1.65 -0.07
CA MET A 327 10.47 1.55 1.37
C MET A 327 11.04 0.21 1.79
N LEU A 328 12.14 0.23 2.55
CA LEU A 328 12.77 -0.97 3.09
C LEU A 328 12.29 -1.17 4.52
N ILE A 329 11.40 -2.15 4.71
CA ILE A 329 10.85 -2.49 6.02
C ILE A 329 11.79 -3.45 6.74
N ARG A 330 12.07 -3.13 8.02
CA ARG A 330 12.91 -3.92 8.91
C ARG A 330 12.12 -4.36 10.14
N GLY A 331 12.54 -5.47 10.73
CA GLY A 331 11.93 -5.98 11.96
C GLY A 331 12.59 -7.27 12.43
N GLY A 332 12.46 -7.57 13.72
CA GLY A 332 13.12 -8.71 14.36
C GLY A 332 12.59 -10.09 13.91
N SER A 333 11.40 -10.16 13.34
CA SER A 333 10.81 -11.41 12.83
C SER A 333 9.92 -11.14 11.62
N GLN A 334 9.64 -12.19 10.83
CA GLN A 334 8.75 -12.10 9.66
C GLN A 334 7.35 -11.62 10.06
N ARG A 335 6.79 -12.09 11.16
CA ARG A 335 5.47 -11.70 11.65
C ARG A 335 5.39 -10.20 11.99
N VAL A 336 6.44 -9.67 12.62
CA VAL A 336 6.53 -8.23 12.92
C VAL A 336 6.59 -7.42 11.62
N ILE A 337 7.40 -7.86 10.66
CA ILE A 337 7.51 -7.19 9.36
C ILE A 337 6.17 -7.19 8.61
N ASP A 338 5.45 -8.31 8.63
CA ASP A 338 4.16 -8.41 7.94
C ASP A 338 3.09 -7.52 8.59
N GLU A 339 3.14 -7.33 9.92
CA GLU A 339 2.25 -6.37 10.60
C GLU A 339 2.66 -4.91 10.34
N VAL A 340 3.96 -4.62 10.30
CA VAL A 340 4.47 -3.30 9.91
C VAL A 340 4.06 -2.97 8.48
N ASP A 341 4.18 -3.92 7.55
CA ASP A 341 3.79 -3.77 6.15
C ASP A 341 2.30 -3.43 6.01
N ARG A 342 1.42 -4.18 6.68
CA ARG A 342 -0.03 -3.90 6.71
C ARG A 342 -0.32 -2.50 7.26
N SER A 343 0.28 -2.17 8.39
CA SER A 343 0.07 -0.87 9.03
C SER A 343 0.57 0.31 8.19
N ILE A 344 1.68 0.13 7.50
CA ILE A 344 2.20 1.11 6.54
C ILE A 344 1.26 1.23 5.34
N HIS A 345 0.77 0.10 4.81
CA HIS A 345 -0.16 0.11 3.69
C HIS A 345 -1.42 0.92 4.00
N ASP A 346 -2.06 0.66 5.14
CA ASP A 346 -3.25 1.40 5.58
C ASP A 346 -2.94 2.89 5.71
N SER A 347 -1.81 3.24 6.31
CA SER A 347 -1.41 4.63 6.46
C SER A 347 -1.09 5.31 5.13
N LEU A 348 -0.50 4.58 4.16
CA LEU A 348 -0.28 5.07 2.80
C LEU A 348 -1.61 5.38 2.10
N MET A 349 -2.60 4.48 2.22
CA MET A 349 -3.92 4.67 1.64
C MET A 349 -4.62 5.90 2.24
N VAL A 350 -4.65 6.01 3.57
CA VAL A 350 -5.28 7.15 4.27
C VAL A 350 -4.62 8.48 3.88
N VAL A 351 -3.28 8.55 3.84
CA VAL A 351 -2.57 9.78 3.46
C VAL A 351 -2.80 10.12 1.98
N LYS A 352 -2.84 9.12 1.09
CA LYS A 352 -3.22 9.29 -0.31
C LYS A 352 -4.60 9.93 -0.44
N ASP A 353 -5.61 9.34 0.24
CA ASP A 353 -6.99 9.81 0.16
C ASP A 353 -7.12 11.27 0.62
N VAL A 354 -6.40 11.65 1.67
CA VAL A 354 -6.38 13.02 2.18
C VAL A 354 -5.65 13.98 1.21
N ILE A 355 -4.65 13.53 0.48
CA ILE A 355 -3.97 14.37 -0.53
C ILE A 355 -4.87 14.56 -1.75
N GLU A 356 -5.58 13.53 -2.18
CA GLU A 356 -6.50 13.58 -3.34
C GLU A 356 -7.81 14.31 -3.00
N LYS A 357 -8.32 14.13 -1.76
CA LYS A 357 -9.52 14.80 -1.23
C LYS A 357 -9.19 15.43 0.12
N PRO A 358 -8.73 16.68 0.15
CA PRO A 358 -8.16 17.31 1.34
C PRO A 358 -9.22 17.79 2.34
N GLU A 359 -10.06 16.87 2.78
CA GLU A 359 -11.10 17.07 3.77
C GLU A 359 -10.97 16.03 4.90
N ILE A 360 -11.09 16.48 6.13
CA ILE A 360 -10.99 15.62 7.32
C ILE A 360 -12.17 15.87 8.27
N VAL A 361 -12.53 14.85 9.02
CA VAL A 361 -13.48 14.93 10.13
C VAL A 361 -12.79 14.55 11.44
N ALA A 362 -13.40 14.85 12.57
CA ALA A 362 -12.87 14.48 13.89
C ALA A 362 -12.91 12.97 14.10
N GLY A 363 -12.02 12.44 14.94
CA GLY A 363 -12.02 11.05 15.36
C GLY A 363 -12.93 10.76 16.56
N GLY A 364 -12.73 9.59 17.18
CA GLY A 364 -13.41 9.23 18.45
C GLY A 364 -14.93 9.05 18.33
N GLY A 365 -15.46 8.72 17.15
CA GLY A 365 -16.89 8.57 16.91
C GLY A 365 -17.67 9.89 16.92
N ALA A 366 -16.98 11.03 16.81
CA ALA A 366 -17.61 12.36 16.81
C ALA A 366 -18.57 12.57 15.64
N PRO A 367 -18.21 12.31 14.37
CA PRO A 367 -19.09 12.53 13.23
C PRO A 367 -20.30 11.57 13.26
N GLU A 368 -20.12 10.34 13.67
CA GLU A 368 -21.20 9.34 13.76
C GLU A 368 -22.24 9.75 14.83
N ALA A 369 -21.78 10.17 16.02
CA ALA A 369 -22.67 10.64 17.07
C ALA A 369 -23.42 11.92 16.66
N PHE A 370 -22.74 12.86 16.00
CA PHE A 370 -23.35 14.09 15.52
C PHE A 370 -24.38 13.82 14.44
N ALA A 371 -24.01 13.01 13.43
CA ALA A 371 -24.92 12.65 12.34
C ALA A 371 -26.15 11.88 12.86
N ALA A 372 -25.95 10.95 13.81
CA ALA A 372 -27.07 10.21 14.41
C ALA A 372 -28.07 11.16 15.13
N SER A 373 -27.59 12.20 15.81
CA SER A 373 -28.47 13.21 16.42
C SER A 373 -29.24 13.99 15.34
N GLN A 374 -28.55 14.50 14.32
CA GLN A 374 -29.18 15.26 13.24
C GLN A 374 -30.17 14.43 12.43
N LEU A 375 -29.87 13.14 12.18
CA LEU A 375 -30.78 12.22 11.49
C LEU A 375 -32.05 11.96 12.29
N LYS A 376 -31.99 11.86 13.62
CA LYS A 376 -33.15 11.67 14.47
C LYS A 376 -34.11 12.85 14.36
N ASP A 377 -33.57 14.08 14.40
CA ASP A 377 -34.33 15.31 14.23
C ASP A 377 -34.89 15.45 12.80
N TRP A 378 -34.07 15.09 11.80
CA TRP A 378 -34.49 15.11 10.40
C TRP A 378 -35.57 14.09 10.08
N ALA A 379 -35.52 12.91 10.70
CA ALA A 379 -36.54 11.87 10.56
C ALA A 379 -37.95 12.34 10.92
N ASP A 380 -38.10 13.31 11.80
CA ASP A 380 -39.40 13.85 12.20
C ASP A 380 -40.11 14.61 11.07
N ASN A 381 -39.40 14.90 9.96
CA ASN A 381 -40.00 15.49 8.75
C ASN A 381 -40.65 14.44 7.82
N PHE A 382 -40.52 13.14 8.15
CA PHE A 382 -41.07 12.06 7.35
C PHE A 382 -42.29 11.46 8.01
N ASP A 383 -43.28 11.11 7.20
CA ASP A 383 -44.48 10.44 7.68
C ASP A 383 -44.36 8.91 7.61
N GLY A 384 -45.00 8.23 8.55
CA GLY A 384 -45.20 6.79 8.49
C GLY A 384 -43.95 5.94 8.83
N ARG A 385 -43.78 4.83 8.07
CA ARG A 385 -42.80 3.78 8.42
C ARG A 385 -41.39 4.10 7.97
N GLU A 386 -41.22 5.01 7.02
CA GLU A 386 -39.94 5.49 6.56
C GLU A 386 -39.16 6.24 7.68
N GLN A 387 -39.85 7.07 8.46
CA GLN A 387 -39.35 7.69 9.66
C GLN A 387 -38.67 6.68 10.60
N LEU A 388 -39.33 5.50 10.78
CA LEU A 388 -38.78 4.45 11.63
C LEU A 388 -37.47 3.88 11.09
N ALA A 389 -37.36 3.73 9.77
CA ALA A 389 -36.15 3.23 9.13
C ALA A 389 -35.00 4.24 9.31
N ILE A 390 -35.22 5.53 9.06
CA ILE A 390 -34.22 6.58 9.27
C ILE A 390 -33.74 6.61 10.73
N LYS A 391 -34.67 6.52 11.72
CA LYS A 391 -34.29 6.47 13.13
C LYS A 391 -33.46 5.24 13.47
N LYS A 392 -33.74 4.09 12.86
CA LYS A 392 -32.97 2.85 13.06
C LYS A 392 -31.58 2.91 12.41
N TYR A 393 -31.43 3.63 11.30
CA TYR A 393 -30.14 3.92 10.73
C TYR A 393 -29.30 4.81 11.68
N ALA A 394 -29.90 5.87 12.24
CA ALA A 394 -29.24 6.73 13.21
C ALA A 394 -28.79 5.96 14.47
N GLU A 395 -29.64 5.02 14.97
CA GLU A 395 -29.25 4.13 16.07
C GLU A 395 -28.07 3.21 15.70
N ALA A 396 -27.97 2.80 14.43
CA ALA A 396 -26.86 1.99 13.97
C ALA A 396 -25.55 2.78 13.89
N LEU A 397 -25.57 4.06 13.53
CA LEU A 397 -24.37 4.93 13.56
C LEU A 397 -23.80 5.08 14.96
N GLU A 398 -24.66 5.13 15.98
CA GLU A 398 -24.24 5.28 17.39
C GLU A 398 -23.44 4.10 17.91
N ILE A 399 -23.44 2.94 17.20
CA ILE A 399 -22.66 1.78 17.63
C ILE A 399 -21.15 2.07 17.63
N ILE A 400 -20.68 2.93 16.74
CA ILE A 400 -19.26 3.27 16.63
C ILE A 400 -18.76 3.96 17.90
N PRO A 401 -19.29 5.14 18.32
CA PRO A 401 -18.86 5.75 19.56
C PRO A 401 -19.15 4.89 20.80
N LEU A 402 -20.26 4.12 20.82
CA LEU A 402 -20.56 3.19 21.91
C LEU A 402 -19.46 2.12 22.07
N THR A 403 -19.06 1.50 20.96
CA THR A 403 -18.00 0.47 20.98
C THR A 403 -16.65 1.06 21.38
N ILE A 404 -16.35 2.30 20.96
CA ILE A 404 -15.13 2.99 21.38
C ILE A 404 -15.14 3.23 22.90
N ALA A 405 -16.27 3.68 23.45
CA ALA A 405 -16.43 3.90 24.88
C ALA A 405 -16.25 2.60 25.68
N GLU A 406 -16.91 1.50 25.28
CA GLU A 406 -16.79 0.19 25.90
C GLU A 406 -15.34 -0.31 25.89
N ASN A 407 -14.66 -0.23 24.74
CA ASN A 407 -13.27 -0.65 24.60
C ASN A 407 -12.30 0.21 25.44
N ALA A 408 -12.65 1.48 25.67
CA ALA A 408 -11.90 2.38 26.55
C ALA A 408 -12.20 2.17 28.05
N GLY A 409 -13.14 1.28 28.39
CA GLY A 409 -13.56 1.05 29.79
C GLY A 409 -14.42 2.18 30.36
N MET A 410 -15.03 3.01 29.52
CA MET A 410 -15.97 4.07 29.90
C MET A 410 -17.39 3.51 29.93
N ASP A 411 -18.28 4.09 30.76
CA ASP A 411 -19.70 3.78 30.68
C ASP A 411 -20.29 4.29 29.35
N PRO A 412 -20.83 3.41 28.50
CA PRO A 412 -21.29 3.83 27.17
C PRO A 412 -22.47 4.79 27.21
N ILE A 413 -23.38 4.62 28.19
CA ILE A 413 -24.60 5.42 28.32
C ILE A 413 -24.25 6.84 28.75
N ASP A 414 -23.47 6.98 29.82
CA ASP A 414 -23.04 8.28 30.34
C ASP A 414 -22.13 9.00 29.33
N THR A 415 -21.28 8.25 28.64
CA THR A 415 -20.40 8.79 27.59
C THR A 415 -21.21 9.37 26.44
N MET A 416 -22.20 8.63 25.92
CA MET A 416 -23.05 9.10 24.83
C MET A 416 -23.90 10.29 25.25
N ALA A 417 -24.45 10.30 26.46
CA ALA A 417 -25.21 11.42 26.97
C ALA A 417 -24.36 12.71 27.05
N THR A 418 -23.13 12.58 27.57
CA THR A 418 -22.18 13.69 27.67
C THR A 418 -21.71 14.17 26.29
N LEU A 419 -21.44 13.26 25.37
CA LEU A 419 -21.00 13.57 24.00
C LEU A 419 -22.07 14.38 23.26
N ARG A 420 -23.32 13.91 23.26
CA ARG A 420 -24.46 14.62 22.67
C ARG A 420 -24.69 16.00 23.31
N ALA A 421 -24.59 16.10 24.63
CA ALA A 421 -24.76 17.38 25.33
C ALA A 421 -23.72 18.43 24.88
N LYS A 422 -22.46 18.03 24.73
CA LYS A 422 -21.39 18.91 24.23
C LYS A 422 -21.59 19.31 22.77
N GLN A 423 -21.96 18.35 21.91
CA GLN A 423 -22.21 18.59 20.49
C GLN A 423 -23.39 19.55 20.28
N ASN A 424 -24.47 19.42 21.09
CA ASN A 424 -25.60 20.34 21.08
C ASN A 424 -25.24 21.75 21.55
N GLN A 425 -24.17 21.92 22.33
CA GLN A 425 -23.61 23.23 22.69
C GLN A 425 -22.71 23.84 21.61
N GLY A 426 -22.65 23.22 20.42
CA GLY A 426 -21.86 23.70 19.28
C GLY A 426 -20.44 23.12 19.19
N GLN A 427 -20.06 22.23 20.12
CA GLN A 427 -18.74 21.57 20.10
C GLN A 427 -18.78 20.33 19.18
N LYS A 428 -18.99 20.55 17.88
CA LYS A 428 -19.26 19.49 16.90
C LYS A 428 -18.11 18.50 16.71
N TRP A 429 -16.87 18.91 17.01
CA TRP A 429 -15.66 18.09 16.88
C TRP A 429 -15.31 17.31 18.14
N THR A 430 -16.17 17.33 19.15
CA THR A 430 -15.98 16.56 20.38
C THR A 430 -16.20 15.07 20.11
N GLY A 431 -15.26 14.24 20.51
CA GLY A 431 -15.26 12.78 20.40
C GLY A 431 -14.70 12.10 21.64
N ILE A 432 -14.53 10.79 21.57
CA ILE A 432 -14.04 9.93 22.66
C ILE A 432 -12.53 9.73 22.51
N ASP A 433 -11.77 10.29 23.43
CA ASP A 433 -10.34 10.02 23.58
C ASP A 433 -10.16 8.72 24.40
N ALA A 434 -10.07 7.61 23.70
CA ALA A 434 -9.95 6.28 24.29
C ALA A 434 -8.65 6.09 25.11
N ARG A 435 -7.56 6.84 24.79
CA ARG A 435 -6.30 6.74 25.53
C ARG A 435 -6.37 7.38 26.91
N ASN A 436 -7.01 8.53 26.99
CA ASN A 436 -7.14 9.28 28.24
C ASN A 436 -8.50 9.04 28.93
N THR A 437 -9.32 8.12 28.41
CA THR A 437 -10.66 7.78 28.96
C THR A 437 -11.51 9.02 29.22
N LYS A 438 -11.57 9.95 28.27
CA LYS A 438 -12.30 11.21 28.40
C LYS A 438 -12.94 11.64 27.08
N ILE A 439 -13.88 12.58 27.20
CA ILE A 439 -14.51 13.23 26.04
C ILE A 439 -13.81 14.58 25.81
N SER A 440 -13.20 14.76 24.66
CA SER A 440 -12.41 15.96 24.30
C SER A 440 -12.65 16.40 22.86
N ASP A 441 -12.20 17.59 22.52
CA ASP A 441 -12.08 18.05 21.13
C ASP A 441 -10.98 17.22 20.44
N MET A 442 -11.28 16.71 19.23
CA MET A 442 -10.46 15.72 18.51
C MET A 442 -9.70 16.34 17.35
#